data_7342bffcc1df75e8d7b3d1ba9dcd4970
#
_entry.id   7342bffcc1df75e8d7b3d1ba9dcd4970
#
_cell.length_a   1.000
_cell.length_b   1.000
_cell.length_c   1.000
_cell.angle_alpha   90.00
_cell.angle_beta   90.00
_cell.angle_gamma   90.00
#
_symmetry.space_group_name_H-M   'P 1'
#
loop_
_entity.id
_entity.type
_entity.pdbx_description
1 polymer ?
#
loop_
_entity_poly.entity_id
_entity_poly.type
_entity_poly.pdbx_seq_one_letter_code
_entity_poly.pdbx_strand_id
1 'polypeptide(L)'
;MSQPSKKPKLSKDQAIDIAWRKGLLSWKLHAAQKEVYNSIKESKKKIVVVGCARRFGKSYMLLCYAIEECLKTPYIVIKFLAPTAKDIKSVIAQNMREILKDCPKELTPKFNLHSMTYQFPNGSEIQLAGTDNGNADKVRGSEAALCIVDEAGFCDDLNYVVNNVLIPTTAKSRGKVVLISTPSRSPDHPFMDYFRTAEATGDLVKKTIYDNPMIDEEERKVLAEAVGGFESVSFRREFLVEDIVSEQDAVVPEFTTEKRAEIVKDIPAPPFFDSYVSMDIGGRDFTVVLFAYYDFLKATVVVEDELVFKGKILTDDIANGIKEKEAKLWTTRAGELKPVHLRVSDNNNVILLNDLSYKHQINFVPTLKDNVDAALNHARQLIKSNRIVINPRCSTLISHLKGAIWKKSGKEFARSADFGHYDALSAFIYLCRNVDFTKNPYPANYNMSSAMEFFKKEDGKKEQPKTQLERTLVNAFSGLKRNNLRRNF
;
A
#
# COMPACT_ATOMS: atom_id res chain seq x y z
N MET A 1 58.76 43.52 -14.54
CA MET A 1 57.89 42.33 -14.60
C MET A 1 57.86 41.70 -13.22
N SER A 2 56.82 42.00 -12.44
CA SER A 2 56.62 41.44 -11.09
C SER A 2 56.06 40.01 -11.22
N GLN A 3 56.73 39.01 -10.64
CA GLN A 3 56.25 37.64 -10.56
C GLN A 3 54.89 37.59 -9.79
N PRO A 4 53.91 36.82 -10.26
CA PRO A 4 52.66 36.64 -9.52
C PRO A 4 52.97 35.90 -8.21
N SER A 5 52.65 36.54 -7.07
CA SER A 5 52.81 35.96 -5.74
C SER A 5 52.02 34.66 -5.64
N LYS A 6 52.71 33.52 -5.43
CA LYS A 6 52.05 32.24 -5.12
C LYS A 6 51.21 32.41 -3.85
N LYS A 7 49.88 32.35 -3.99
CA LYS A 7 48.99 32.28 -2.83
C LYS A 7 49.47 31.14 -1.90
N PRO A 8 49.56 31.38 -0.58
CA PRO A 8 50.02 30.35 0.35
C PRO A 8 49.06 29.17 0.29
N LYS A 9 49.59 27.94 0.15
CA LYS A 9 48.82 26.70 0.21
C LYS A 9 48.29 26.55 1.63
N LEU A 10 46.97 26.55 1.79
CA LEU A 10 46.29 26.26 3.06
C LEU A 10 46.69 24.87 3.57
N SER A 11 46.93 24.75 4.88
CA SER A 11 47.06 23.43 5.50
C SER A 11 45.71 22.68 5.47
N LYS A 12 45.74 21.36 5.61
CA LYS A 12 44.51 20.54 5.64
C LYS A 12 43.57 21.01 6.76
N ASP A 13 44.09 21.29 7.94
CA ASP A 13 43.29 21.71 9.11
C ASP A 13 42.69 23.11 8.89
N GLN A 14 43.43 24.03 8.28
CA GLN A 14 42.91 25.35 7.89
C GLN A 14 41.79 25.22 6.85
N ALA A 15 41.92 24.31 5.88
CA ALA A 15 40.86 24.08 4.89
C ALA A 15 39.62 23.49 5.50
N ILE A 16 39.75 22.57 6.46
CA ILE A 16 38.67 21.98 7.23
C ILE A 16 37.94 23.06 8.08
N ASP A 17 38.67 23.88 8.82
CA ASP A 17 38.09 24.96 9.63
C ASP A 17 37.33 25.95 8.74
N ILE A 18 37.88 26.37 7.62
CA ILE A 18 37.17 27.24 6.67
C ILE A 18 35.89 26.59 6.13
N ALA A 19 35.94 25.29 5.80
CA ALA A 19 34.79 24.56 5.29
C ALA A 19 33.66 24.51 6.34
N TRP A 20 33.97 24.25 7.61
CA TRP A 20 33.02 24.30 8.71
C TRP A 20 32.40 25.68 8.89
N ARG A 21 33.23 26.73 8.94
CA ARG A 21 32.74 28.12 9.12
C ARG A 21 31.87 28.59 7.96
N LYS A 22 32.06 28.05 6.76
CA LYS A 22 31.21 28.33 5.58
C LYS A 22 30.01 27.40 5.47
N GLY A 23 29.85 26.43 6.37
CA GLY A 23 28.81 25.41 6.28
C GLY A 23 28.93 24.60 4.98
N LEU A 24 30.12 24.15 4.63
CA LEU A 24 30.39 23.38 3.42
C LEU A 24 30.95 22.01 3.83
N LEU A 25 30.05 21.03 4.04
CA LEU A 25 30.42 19.68 4.51
C LEU A 25 30.37 18.60 3.41
N SER A 26 30.00 18.98 2.20
CA SER A 26 29.91 18.04 1.06
C SER A 26 31.23 17.36 0.72
N TRP A 27 32.40 17.90 1.18
CA TRP A 27 33.70 17.24 1.04
C TRP A 27 33.82 15.93 1.83
N LYS A 28 32.99 15.73 2.85
CA LYS A 28 32.87 14.48 3.63
C LYS A 28 32.14 13.37 2.88
N LEU A 29 31.49 13.67 1.77
CA LEU A 29 30.65 12.78 0.99
C LEU A 29 31.41 12.21 -0.20
N HIS A 30 31.18 10.94 -0.53
CA HIS A 30 31.65 10.37 -1.80
C HIS A 30 30.83 10.87 -3.00
N ALA A 31 31.30 10.62 -4.23
CA ALA A 31 30.73 11.21 -5.44
C ALA A 31 29.21 10.99 -5.58
N ALA A 32 28.74 9.74 -5.43
CA ALA A 32 27.33 9.43 -5.56
C ALA A 32 26.46 10.03 -4.44
N GLN A 33 26.98 10.16 -3.21
CA GLN A 33 26.28 10.89 -2.14
C GLN A 33 26.16 12.39 -2.48
N LYS A 34 27.19 13.00 -3.09
CA LYS A 34 27.12 14.40 -3.53
C LYS A 34 26.06 14.63 -4.60
N GLU A 35 25.86 13.69 -5.50
CA GLU A 35 24.80 13.76 -6.51
C GLU A 35 23.39 13.78 -5.83
N VAL A 36 23.16 12.85 -4.90
CA VAL A 36 21.89 12.82 -4.12
C VAL A 36 21.72 14.11 -3.32
N TYR A 37 22.75 14.52 -2.61
CA TYR A 37 22.77 15.76 -1.82
C TYR A 37 22.41 16.98 -2.68
N ASN A 38 23.04 17.13 -3.86
CA ASN A 38 22.75 18.24 -4.77
C ASN A 38 21.32 18.16 -5.29
N SER A 39 20.84 16.98 -5.69
CA SER A 39 19.48 16.78 -6.15
C SER A 39 18.44 17.17 -5.08
N ILE A 40 18.66 16.80 -3.82
CA ILE A 40 17.79 17.21 -2.70
C ILE A 40 17.81 18.74 -2.55
N LYS A 41 18.99 19.35 -2.60
CA LYS A 41 19.19 20.78 -2.37
C LYS A 41 18.54 21.63 -3.47
N GLU A 42 18.74 21.24 -4.73
CA GLU A 42 18.26 21.96 -5.92
C GLU A 42 16.75 21.75 -6.18
N SER A 43 16.18 20.66 -5.66
CA SER A 43 14.76 20.39 -5.83
C SER A 43 13.89 21.50 -5.28
N LYS A 44 12.93 21.96 -6.09
CA LYS A 44 11.91 22.95 -5.69
C LYS A 44 10.61 22.29 -5.17
N LYS A 45 10.58 20.95 -5.13
CA LYS A 45 9.39 20.21 -4.69
C LYS A 45 9.23 20.29 -3.17
N LYS A 46 7.98 20.31 -2.73
CA LYS A 46 7.64 20.29 -1.29
C LYS A 46 8.04 18.99 -0.63
N ILE A 47 7.83 17.87 -1.33
CA ILE A 47 8.26 16.54 -0.92
C ILE A 47 9.30 16.06 -1.93
N VAL A 48 10.48 15.68 -1.44
CA VAL A 48 11.56 15.10 -2.23
C VAL A 48 11.70 13.64 -1.84
N VAL A 49 11.59 12.76 -2.82
CA VAL A 49 11.65 11.30 -2.61
C VAL A 49 12.97 10.76 -3.13
N VAL A 50 13.65 9.97 -2.30
CA VAL A 50 14.95 9.41 -2.61
C VAL A 50 14.94 7.91 -2.33
N GLY A 51 15.17 7.12 -3.36
CA GLY A 51 15.40 5.68 -3.26
C GLY A 51 16.89 5.38 -3.23
N CYS A 52 17.43 4.96 -2.10
CA CYS A 52 18.84 4.61 -1.98
C CYS A 52 19.04 3.23 -1.39
N ALA A 53 19.97 2.48 -1.92
CA ALA A 53 20.35 1.16 -1.47
C ALA A 53 20.76 1.13 0.01
N ARG A 54 20.59 -0.02 0.62
CA ARG A 54 21.19 -0.33 1.92
C ARG A 54 22.72 -0.16 1.82
N ARG A 55 23.35 0.30 2.89
CA ARG A 55 24.80 0.60 2.95
C ARG A 55 25.29 1.76 2.07
N PHE A 56 24.40 2.56 1.51
CA PHE A 56 24.77 3.75 0.74
C PHE A 56 25.30 4.91 1.61
N GLY A 57 25.02 4.91 2.91
CA GLY A 57 25.39 5.99 3.82
C GLY A 57 24.37 7.15 3.85
N LYS A 58 23.09 6.84 3.66
CA LYS A 58 21.95 7.78 3.65
C LYS A 58 21.94 8.72 4.85
N SER A 59 21.91 8.14 6.06
CA SER A 59 21.83 8.90 7.33
C SER A 59 22.99 9.85 7.52
N TYR A 60 24.21 9.41 7.17
CA TYR A 60 25.43 10.23 7.25
C TYR A 60 25.35 11.46 6.33
N MET A 61 24.96 11.24 5.08
CA MET A 61 24.78 12.29 4.08
C MET A 61 23.71 13.32 4.49
N LEU A 62 22.56 12.83 4.98
CA LEU A 62 21.45 13.68 5.42
C LEU A 62 21.80 14.51 6.66
N LEU A 63 22.58 13.94 7.58
CA LEU A 63 23.07 14.68 8.74
C LEU A 63 24.09 15.75 8.33
N CYS A 64 25.00 15.46 7.37
CA CYS A 64 25.86 16.50 6.80
C CYS A 64 25.03 17.65 6.21
N TYR A 65 23.96 17.33 5.47
CA TYR A 65 23.05 18.32 4.91
C TYR A 65 22.36 19.15 5.99
N ALA A 66 21.80 18.50 7.01
CA ALA A 66 21.13 19.17 8.12
C ALA A 66 22.08 20.10 8.89
N ILE A 67 23.30 19.65 9.17
CA ILE A 67 24.33 20.45 9.85
C ILE A 67 24.71 21.67 9.00
N GLU A 68 24.93 21.49 7.69
CA GLU A 68 25.25 22.61 6.79
C GLU A 68 24.16 23.70 6.82
N GLU A 69 22.89 23.31 6.75
CA GLU A 69 21.78 24.28 6.78
C GLU A 69 21.73 25.02 8.12
N CYS A 70 21.95 24.31 9.25
CA CYS A 70 22.05 24.93 10.58
C CYS A 70 23.22 25.92 10.68
N LEU A 71 24.37 25.60 10.09
CA LEU A 71 25.54 26.50 10.13
C LEU A 71 25.34 27.75 9.28
N LYS A 72 24.65 27.63 8.13
CA LYS A 72 24.42 28.72 7.18
C LYS A 72 23.38 29.73 7.65
N THR A 73 22.32 29.22 8.28
CA THR A 73 21.15 30.04 8.60
C THR A 73 20.91 29.98 10.12
N PRO A 74 21.04 31.10 10.83
CA PRO A 74 20.78 31.15 12.27
C PRO A 74 19.29 30.92 12.58
N TYR A 75 19.01 30.38 13.78
CA TYR A 75 17.67 30.20 14.36
C TYR A 75 16.72 29.32 13.54
N ILE A 76 17.23 28.47 12.65
CA ILE A 76 16.38 27.51 11.95
C ILE A 76 16.22 26.22 12.77
N VAL A 77 15.08 25.59 12.57
CA VAL A 77 14.79 24.26 13.10
C VAL A 77 14.76 23.26 11.96
N ILE A 78 15.50 22.16 12.14
CA ILE A 78 15.44 21.01 11.26
C ILE A 78 14.87 19.83 12.05
N LYS A 79 13.91 19.12 11.47
CA LYS A 79 13.34 17.90 12.06
C LYS A 79 13.89 16.70 11.35
N PHE A 80 14.53 15.82 12.13
CA PHE A 80 15.10 14.58 11.62
C PHE A 80 14.41 13.39 12.29
N LEU A 81 13.67 12.62 11.48
CA LEU A 81 12.90 11.48 11.96
C LEU A 81 13.51 10.17 11.45
N ALA A 82 13.33 9.10 12.22
CA ALA A 82 13.68 7.74 11.87
C ALA A 82 12.56 6.79 12.36
N PRO A 83 12.51 5.53 11.93
CA PRO A 83 11.42 4.62 12.30
C PRO A 83 11.20 4.49 13.80
N THR A 84 12.28 4.35 14.58
CA THR A 84 12.16 4.16 16.03
C THR A 84 13.06 5.09 16.83
N ALA A 85 12.68 5.34 18.09
CA ALA A 85 13.52 6.05 19.05
C ALA A 85 14.86 5.34 19.31
N LYS A 86 14.93 4.00 19.09
CA LYS A 86 16.17 3.22 19.19
C LYS A 86 17.12 3.56 18.03
N ASP A 87 16.62 3.70 16.81
CA ASP A 87 17.43 4.06 15.64
C ASP A 87 18.05 5.44 15.82
N ILE A 88 17.28 6.38 16.37
CA ILE A 88 17.80 7.72 16.72
C ILE A 88 19.00 7.60 17.67
N LYS A 89 18.87 6.83 18.75
CA LYS A 89 19.92 6.70 19.77
C LYS A 89 21.15 5.95 19.27
N SER A 90 21.00 4.97 18.40
CA SER A 90 22.09 4.14 17.91
C SER A 90 22.75 4.72 16.64
N VAL A 91 21.98 4.80 15.55
CA VAL A 91 22.53 5.15 14.23
C VAL A 91 22.80 6.64 14.11
N ILE A 92 21.84 7.47 14.48
CA ILE A 92 21.97 8.93 14.31
C ILE A 92 23.02 9.49 15.24
N ALA A 93 23.04 9.10 16.51
CA ALA A 93 24.05 9.57 17.46
C ALA A 93 25.49 9.12 17.08
N GLN A 94 25.63 7.92 16.49
CA GLN A 94 26.93 7.45 15.98
C GLN A 94 27.42 8.31 14.83
N ASN A 95 26.57 8.52 13.80
CA ASN A 95 26.91 9.34 12.66
C ASN A 95 27.22 10.80 13.04
N MET A 96 26.43 11.37 13.97
CA MET A 96 26.71 12.73 14.48
C MET A 96 28.09 12.82 15.12
N ARG A 97 28.48 11.86 15.99
CA ARG A 97 29.80 11.84 16.59
C ARG A 97 30.92 11.79 15.55
N GLU A 98 30.74 10.99 14.50
CA GLU A 98 31.70 10.86 13.42
C GLU A 98 31.83 12.16 12.62
N ILE A 99 30.70 12.75 12.23
CA ILE A 99 30.68 14.00 11.47
C ILE A 99 31.34 15.14 12.26
N LEU A 100 31.01 15.25 13.56
CA LEU A 100 31.48 16.33 14.43
C LEU A 100 32.92 16.17 14.94
N LYS A 101 33.61 15.07 14.65
CA LYS A 101 34.93 14.77 15.14
C LYS A 101 36.00 15.86 14.82
N ASP A 102 35.84 16.51 13.67
CA ASP A 102 36.71 17.58 13.18
C ASP A 102 36.02 18.96 13.16
N CYS A 103 34.90 19.09 13.86
CA CYS A 103 34.19 20.34 14.00
C CYS A 103 34.95 21.29 14.95
N PRO A 104 35.14 22.56 14.59
CA PRO A 104 35.69 23.57 15.51
C PRO A 104 34.84 23.66 16.78
N LYS A 105 35.49 23.79 17.92
CA LYS A 105 34.79 23.81 19.24
C LYS A 105 33.71 24.90 19.34
N GLU A 106 33.94 26.05 18.70
CA GLU A 106 33.02 27.18 18.68
C GLU A 106 31.76 26.92 17.86
N LEU A 107 31.80 25.94 16.95
CA LEU A 107 30.68 25.57 16.08
C LEU A 107 29.98 24.28 16.52
N THR A 108 30.60 23.55 17.47
CA THR A 108 30.09 22.24 17.90
C THR A 108 28.73 22.38 18.61
N PRO A 109 27.67 21.73 18.13
CA PRO A 109 26.36 21.79 18.78
C PRO A 109 26.37 21.01 20.11
N LYS A 110 25.56 21.47 21.06
CA LYS A 110 25.28 20.78 22.32
C LYS A 110 24.08 19.85 22.16
N PHE A 111 24.22 18.61 22.60
CA PHE A 111 23.11 17.67 22.60
C PHE A 111 22.33 17.72 23.92
N ASN A 112 21.04 17.97 23.81
CA ASN A 112 20.10 17.88 24.93
C ASN A 112 19.37 16.54 24.87
N LEU A 113 19.68 15.64 25.79
CA LEU A 113 19.09 14.29 25.84
C LEU A 113 17.60 14.32 26.16
N HIS A 114 17.13 15.29 26.95
CA HIS A 114 15.73 15.36 27.36
C HIS A 114 14.82 15.77 26.18
N SER A 115 15.21 16.79 25.43
CA SER A 115 14.48 17.24 24.26
C SER A 115 14.89 16.51 22.98
N MET A 116 15.89 15.63 23.01
CA MET A 116 16.45 14.94 21.83
C MET A 116 16.86 15.93 20.72
N THR A 117 17.56 17.01 21.10
CA THR A 117 17.87 18.14 20.21
C THR A 117 19.36 18.46 20.21
N TYR A 118 19.94 18.65 19.03
CA TYR A 118 21.25 19.26 18.84
C TYR A 118 21.08 20.78 18.69
N GLN A 119 21.63 21.55 19.64
CA GLN A 119 21.55 23.02 19.65
C GLN A 119 22.88 23.62 19.19
N PHE A 120 22.85 24.37 18.11
CA PHE A 120 24.01 25.04 17.54
C PHE A 120 24.24 26.39 18.21
N PRO A 121 25.51 26.88 18.27
CA PRO A 121 25.83 28.18 18.88
C PRO A 121 25.13 29.38 18.26
N ASN A 122 24.71 29.30 16.99
CA ASN A 122 23.96 30.34 16.28
C ASN A 122 22.42 30.27 16.52
N GLY A 123 21.96 29.46 17.46
CA GLY A 123 20.54 29.29 17.81
C GLY A 123 19.77 28.34 16.91
N SER A 124 20.40 27.70 15.93
CA SER A 124 19.73 26.69 15.10
C SER A 124 19.66 25.34 15.80
N GLU A 125 18.70 24.52 15.43
CA GLU A 125 18.44 23.23 16.10
C GLU A 125 18.16 22.09 15.11
N ILE A 126 18.63 20.88 15.47
CA ILE A 126 18.20 19.63 14.85
C ILE A 126 17.42 18.83 15.90
N GLN A 127 16.11 18.74 15.73
CA GLN A 127 15.21 17.99 16.61
C GLN A 127 15.07 16.55 16.06
N LEU A 128 15.28 15.56 16.94
CA LEU A 128 15.26 14.14 16.60
C LEU A 128 14.01 13.47 17.18
N ALA A 129 13.29 12.67 16.37
CA ALA A 129 12.15 11.88 16.85
C ALA A 129 12.05 10.54 16.10
N GLY A 130 11.57 9.50 16.83
CA GLY A 130 11.06 8.30 16.19
C GLY A 130 9.66 8.55 15.60
N THR A 131 9.23 7.72 14.66
CA THR A 131 7.83 7.74 14.17
C THR A 131 6.95 6.75 14.94
N ASP A 132 7.57 5.82 15.68
CA ASP A 132 6.91 4.80 16.49
C ASP A 132 6.07 5.38 17.64
N ASN A 133 4.96 4.71 17.96
CA ASN A 133 4.12 5.01 19.13
C ASN A 133 3.68 6.49 19.27
N GLY A 134 3.45 7.20 18.17
CA GLY A 134 3.04 8.61 18.18
C GLY A 134 4.17 9.59 18.58
N ASN A 135 5.42 9.15 18.65
CA ASN A 135 6.56 10.00 18.98
C ASN A 135 6.78 11.14 17.98
N ALA A 136 6.31 11.00 16.73
CA ALA A 136 6.36 12.07 15.73
C ALA A 136 5.63 13.36 16.20
N ASP A 137 4.61 13.27 17.04
CA ASP A 137 3.89 14.43 17.56
C ASP A 137 4.78 15.31 18.47
N LYS A 138 5.87 14.78 19.02
CA LYS A 138 6.83 15.56 19.82
C LYS A 138 7.51 16.67 19.04
N VAL A 139 7.60 16.53 17.71
CA VAL A 139 8.16 17.55 16.83
C VAL A 139 7.07 18.41 16.16
N ARG A 140 5.82 18.23 16.55
CA ARG A 140 4.70 19.06 16.12
C ARG A 140 4.77 20.44 16.77
N GLY A 141 4.47 21.50 16.09
CA GLY A 141 4.29 22.82 16.69
C GLY A 141 5.42 23.82 16.43
N SER A 142 6.69 23.43 16.34
CA SER A 142 7.75 24.36 15.93
C SER A 142 7.83 24.46 14.40
N GLU A 143 8.06 25.68 13.89
CA GLU A 143 8.34 25.88 12.46
C GLU A 143 9.64 25.18 12.06
N ALA A 144 9.69 24.56 10.90
CA ALA A 144 10.87 23.87 10.40
C ALA A 144 11.27 24.35 9.00
N ALA A 145 12.56 24.60 8.80
CA ALA A 145 13.13 24.93 7.49
C ALA A 145 13.32 23.68 6.63
N LEU A 146 13.50 22.52 7.26
CA LEU A 146 13.73 21.23 6.60
C LEU A 146 13.20 20.12 7.50
N CYS A 147 12.49 19.17 6.91
CA CYS A 147 12.13 17.92 7.56
C CYS A 147 12.74 16.76 6.80
N ILE A 148 13.34 15.82 7.50
CA ILE A 148 13.98 14.63 6.95
C ILE A 148 13.35 13.41 7.62
N VAL A 149 12.91 12.44 6.82
CA VAL A 149 12.47 11.13 7.29
C VAL A 149 13.42 10.09 6.73
N ASP A 150 14.32 9.63 7.56
CA ASP A 150 15.28 8.58 7.22
C ASP A 150 14.61 7.21 7.37
N GLU A 151 14.94 6.28 6.49
CA GLU A 151 14.29 4.97 6.37
C GLU A 151 12.75 5.06 6.31
N ALA A 152 12.24 6.00 5.50
CA ALA A 152 10.81 6.30 5.38
C ALA A 152 9.96 5.08 5.00
N GLY A 153 10.51 4.09 4.29
CA GLY A 153 9.83 2.84 3.94
C GLY A 153 9.59 1.87 5.11
N PHE A 154 10.07 2.24 6.32
CA PHE A 154 9.92 1.47 7.55
C PHE A 154 9.24 2.27 8.68
N CYS A 155 8.78 3.49 8.37
CA CYS A 155 8.10 4.35 9.33
C CYS A 155 6.62 3.97 9.46
N ASP A 156 6.15 3.76 10.68
CA ASP A 156 4.74 3.57 10.95
C ASP A 156 3.97 4.87 10.66
N ASP A 157 2.75 4.73 10.11
CA ASP A 157 1.81 5.83 9.85
C ASP A 157 2.44 7.02 9.09
N LEU A 158 3.27 6.72 8.08
CA LEU A 158 4.02 7.73 7.34
C LEU A 158 3.13 8.83 6.74
N ASN A 159 1.91 8.50 6.29
CA ASN A 159 0.98 9.48 5.76
C ASN A 159 0.57 10.51 6.81
N TYR A 160 0.28 10.08 8.04
CA TYR A 160 0.01 10.99 9.16
C TYR A 160 1.22 11.86 9.47
N VAL A 161 2.39 11.22 9.59
CA VAL A 161 3.65 11.92 9.88
C VAL A 161 3.93 13.00 8.85
N VAL A 162 3.83 12.70 7.56
CA VAL A 162 4.12 13.66 6.49
C VAL A 162 3.04 14.75 6.43
N ASN A 163 1.76 14.36 6.33
CA ASN A 163 0.68 15.30 6.00
C ASN A 163 0.19 16.10 7.21
N ASN A 164 0.15 15.49 8.40
CA ASN A 164 -0.43 16.10 9.60
C ASN A 164 0.62 16.69 10.56
N VAL A 165 1.87 16.19 10.51
CA VAL A 165 2.94 16.66 11.38
C VAL A 165 3.94 17.53 10.62
N LEU A 166 4.57 17.02 9.54
CA LEU A 166 5.72 17.68 8.92
C LEU A 166 5.32 18.81 7.94
N ILE A 167 4.42 18.56 7.01
CA ILE A 167 4.00 19.59 6.03
C ILE A 167 3.50 20.87 6.71
N PRO A 168 2.62 20.81 7.73
CA PRO A 168 2.16 22.02 8.42
C PRO A 168 3.30 22.82 9.06
N THR A 169 4.32 22.13 9.62
CA THR A 169 5.45 22.82 10.27
C THR A 169 6.39 23.52 9.28
N THR A 170 6.34 23.15 8.00
CA THR A 170 7.14 23.78 6.93
C THR A 170 6.36 24.81 6.11
N ALA A 171 5.12 25.17 6.52
CA ALA A 171 4.24 26.02 5.72
C ALA A 171 4.76 27.46 5.62
N LYS A 172 5.15 28.08 6.73
CA LYS A 172 5.61 29.47 6.80
C LYS A 172 7.03 29.63 6.25
N SER A 173 7.94 28.73 6.61
CA SER A 173 9.33 28.71 6.14
C SER A 173 9.46 28.35 4.67
N ARG A 174 8.41 27.83 4.03
CA ARG A 174 8.45 27.19 2.70
C ARG A 174 9.48 26.06 2.64
N GLY A 175 9.81 25.46 3.77
CA GLY A 175 10.69 24.33 3.89
C GLY A 175 10.21 23.11 3.13
N LYS A 176 11.09 22.14 2.93
CA LYS A 176 10.79 20.88 2.23
C LYS A 176 10.81 19.68 3.18
N VAL A 177 10.17 18.60 2.75
CA VAL A 177 10.19 17.30 3.40
C VAL A 177 10.97 16.33 2.51
N VAL A 178 11.99 15.68 3.04
CA VAL A 178 12.81 14.69 2.35
C VAL A 178 12.45 13.31 2.89
N LEU A 179 11.98 12.43 2.01
CA LEU A 179 11.72 11.03 2.31
C LEU A 179 12.79 10.18 1.66
N ILE A 180 13.59 9.48 2.44
CA ILE A 180 14.65 8.62 1.92
C ILE A 180 14.57 7.22 2.51
N SER A 181 14.65 6.20 1.65
CA SER A 181 14.64 4.79 2.06
C SER A 181 15.10 3.86 0.94
N THR A 182 15.29 2.58 1.28
CA THR A 182 15.08 1.47 0.36
C THR A 182 13.56 1.29 0.15
N PRO A 183 13.11 0.66 -0.96
CA PRO A 183 11.71 0.28 -1.13
C PRO A 183 11.22 -0.57 0.05
N SER A 184 9.99 -0.32 0.49
CA SER A 184 9.38 -1.09 1.57
C SER A 184 9.16 -2.54 1.16
N ARG A 185 9.16 -3.43 2.15
CA ARG A 185 8.78 -4.83 1.95
C ARG A 185 7.29 -4.97 1.61
N SER A 186 6.46 -4.12 2.20
CA SER A 186 5.03 -4.04 1.87
C SER A 186 4.83 -3.11 0.67
N PRO A 187 4.24 -3.59 -0.42
CA PRO A 187 4.00 -2.79 -1.61
C PRO A 187 2.98 -1.67 -1.40
N ASP A 188 2.15 -1.78 -0.35
CA ASP A 188 1.12 -0.79 0.02
C ASP A 188 1.59 0.17 1.11
N HIS A 189 2.85 0.08 1.52
CA HIS A 189 3.39 1.06 2.44
C HIS A 189 3.34 2.46 1.81
N PRO A 190 2.88 3.52 2.53
CA PRO A 190 2.71 4.86 1.95
C PRO A 190 3.96 5.42 1.26
N PHE A 191 5.16 5.05 1.72
CA PHE A 191 6.40 5.41 1.03
C PHE A 191 6.43 4.93 -0.43
N MET A 192 5.83 3.78 -0.73
CA MET A 192 5.81 3.24 -2.10
C MET A 192 4.92 4.06 -3.04
N ASP A 193 3.88 4.70 -2.52
CA ASP A 193 3.06 5.62 -3.32
C ASP A 193 3.83 6.90 -3.67
N TYR A 194 4.56 7.46 -2.69
CA TYR A 194 5.49 8.57 -2.96
C TYR A 194 6.58 8.17 -3.94
N PHE A 195 7.16 6.97 -3.77
CA PHE A 195 8.23 6.43 -4.62
C PHE A 195 7.76 6.28 -6.08
N ARG A 196 6.64 5.58 -6.31
CA ARG A 196 6.05 5.37 -7.65
C ARG A 196 5.63 6.68 -8.31
N THR A 197 5.06 7.60 -7.54
CA THR A 197 4.68 8.92 -8.05
C THR A 197 5.92 9.69 -8.51
N ALA A 198 6.97 9.71 -7.71
CA ALA A 198 8.22 10.37 -8.06
C ALA A 198 8.92 9.69 -9.26
N GLU A 199 8.87 8.37 -9.36
CA GLU A 199 9.40 7.62 -10.51
C GLU A 199 8.63 7.94 -11.80
N ALA A 200 7.30 7.94 -11.74
CA ALA A 200 6.44 8.26 -12.89
C ALA A 200 6.61 9.70 -13.38
N THR A 201 6.93 10.65 -12.50
CA THR A 201 7.18 12.06 -12.86
C THR A 201 8.65 12.35 -13.21
N GLY A 202 9.54 11.37 -13.10
CA GLY A 202 10.98 11.54 -13.35
C GLY A 202 11.73 12.32 -12.25
N ASP A 203 11.13 12.46 -11.06
CA ASP A 203 11.70 13.22 -9.95
C ASP A 203 12.35 12.32 -8.88
N LEU A 204 12.26 11.00 -9.06
CA LEU A 204 12.87 10.06 -8.12
C LEU A 204 14.40 10.10 -8.26
N VAL A 205 15.06 10.40 -7.15
CA VAL A 205 16.51 10.23 -7.06
C VAL A 205 16.79 8.79 -6.65
N LYS A 206 17.37 7.98 -7.55
CA LYS A 206 17.62 6.57 -7.31
C LYS A 206 19.12 6.26 -7.31
N LYS A 207 19.60 5.54 -6.28
CA LYS A 207 20.98 5.08 -6.15
C LYS A 207 21.04 3.64 -5.63
N THR A 208 21.72 2.81 -6.38
CA THR A 208 21.91 1.38 -6.11
C THR A 208 23.23 1.12 -5.35
N ILE A 209 23.48 -0.14 -4.99
CA ILE A 209 24.75 -0.54 -4.38
C ILE A 209 25.94 -0.32 -5.33
N TYR A 210 25.71 -0.37 -6.65
CA TYR A 210 26.75 -0.15 -7.66
C TYR A 210 27.23 1.30 -7.72
N ASP A 211 26.41 2.24 -7.24
CA ASP A 211 26.78 3.65 -7.15
C ASP A 211 27.68 3.95 -5.93
N ASN A 212 27.81 3.01 -4.98
CA ASN A 212 28.64 3.21 -3.80
C ASN A 212 30.11 2.79 -4.06
N PRO A 213 31.06 3.74 -4.16
CA PRO A 213 32.46 3.43 -4.43
C PRO A 213 33.18 2.75 -3.25
N MET A 214 32.57 2.73 -2.07
CA MET A 214 33.10 2.10 -0.86
C MET A 214 32.84 0.61 -0.78
N ILE A 215 32.00 0.07 -1.66
CA ILE A 215 31.62 -1.35 -1.71
C ILE A 215 32.20 -1.93 -3.00
N ASP A 216 33.23 -2.75 -2.87
CA ASP A 216 33.86 -3.42 -4.00
C ASP A 216 33.04 -4.64 -4.49
N GLU A 217 33.55 -5.34 -5.50
CA GLU A 217 32.85 -6.47 -6.09
C GLU A 217 32.78 -7.67 -5.15
N GLU A 218 33.83 -7.90 -4.35
CA GLU A 218 33.86 -9.01 -3.39
C GLU A 218 32.82 -8.79 -2.29
N GLU A 219 32.77 -7.60 -1.71
CA GLU A 219 31.77 -7.26 -0.70
C GLU A 219 30.33 -7.32 -1.26
N ARG A 220 30.13 -6.92 -2.53
CA ARG A 220 28.82 -7.08 -3.19
C ARG A 220 28.41 -8.54 -3.32
N LYS A 221 29.34 -9.45 -3.63
CA LYS A 221 29.06 -10.90 -3.67
C LYS A 221 28.69 -11.43 -2.30
N VAL A 222 29.42 -11.07 -1.25
CA VAL A 222 29.11 -11.45 0.12
C VAL A 222 27.72 -10.97 0.53
N LEU A 223 27.37 -9.72 0.24
CA LEU A 223 26.06 -9.17 0.54
C LEU A 223 24.95 -9.85 -0.26
N ALA A 224 25.20 -10.20 -1.53
CA ALA A 224 24.25 -10.92 -2.35
C ALA A 224 24.00 -12.35 -1.81
N GLU A 225 25.05 -13.10 -1.49
CA GLU A 225 24.96 -14.43 -0.92
C GLU A 225 24.19 -14.44 0.41
N ALA A 226 24.42 -13.45 1.26
CA ALA A 226 23.76 -13.30 2.55
C ALA A 226 22.23 -13.13 2.44
N VAL A 227 21.71 -12.68 1.28
CA VAL A 227 20.28 -12.47 1.03
C VAL A 227 19.69 -13.39 -0.06
N GLY A 228 20.42 -14.43 -0.45
CA GLY A 228 19.95 -15.46 -1.38
C GLY A 228 20.36 -15.25 -2.85
N GLY A 229 21.39 -14.47 -3.09
CA GLY A 229 21.98 -14.22 -4.42
C GLY A 229 21.50 -12.93 -5.07
N PHE A 230 22.17 -12.56 -6.18
CA PHE A 230 21.89 -11.32 -6.93
C PHE A 230 20.45 -11.24 -7.47
N GLU A 231 19.86 -12.37 -7.85
CA GLU A 231 18.50 -12.45 -8.39
C GLU A 231 17.42 -12.51 -7.30
N SER A 232 17.82 -12.60 -6.04
CA SER A 232 16.85 -12.66 -4.95
C SER A 232 16.06 -11.36 -4.84
N VAL A 233 14.77 -11.48 -4.51
CA VAL A 233 13.90 -10.33 -4.29
C VAL A 233 14.46 -9.39 -3.23
N SER A 234 15.09 -9.96 -2.19
CA SER A 234 15.74 -9.16 -1.13
C SER A 234 16.92 -8.35 -1.66
N PHE A 235 17.78 -8.92 -2.53
CA PHE A 235 18.87 -8.18 -3.12
C PHE A 235 18.36 -7.08 -4.05
N ARG A 236 17.44 -7.43 -4.93
CA ARG A 236 16.85 -6.50 -5.90
C ARG A 236 16.15 -5.32 -5.21
N ARG A 237 15.37 -5.58 -4.15
CA ARG A 237 14.69 -4.53 -3.39
C ARG A 237 15.65 -3.68 -2.56
N GLU A 238 16.53 -4.29 -1.74
CA GLU A 238 17.33 -3.55 -0.76
C GLU A 238 18.60 -2.95 -1.36
N PHE A 239 19.17 -3.54 -2.42
CA PHE A 239 20.42 -3.12 -3.01
C PHE A 239 20.32 -2.55 -4.42
N LEU A 240 19.33 -2.98 -5.23
CA LEU A 240 19.04 -2.39 -6.54
C LEU A 240 17.90 -1.37 -6.50
N VAL A 241 17.24 -1.21 -5.34
CA VAL A 241 16.17 -0.22 -5.14
C VAL A 241 15.01 -0.45 -6.13
N GLU A 242 14.63 -1.71 -6.34
CA GLU A 242 13.52 -2.08 -7.20
C GLU A 242 12.21 -2.20 -6.42
N ASP A 243 11.11 -1.70 -7.00
CA ASP A 243 9.75 -1.92 -6.47
C ASP A 243 9.29 -3.34 -6.78
N ILE A 244 9.72 -4.27 -5.97
CA ILE A 244 9.48 -5.70 -6.16
C ILE A 244 8.97 -6.36 -4.89
N VAL A 245 7.93 -7.19 -5.01
CA VAL A 245 7.37 -7.99 -3.92
C VAL A 245 7.83 -9.43 -4.04
N SER A 246 8.16 -10.03 -2.91
CA SER A 246 8.43 -11.47 -2.87
C SER A 246 7.13 -12.24 -3.00
N GLU A 247 7.01 -13.10 -4.01
CA GLU A 247 5.89 -14.04 -4.14
C GLU A 247 5.76 -14.95 -2.90
N GLN A 248 6.88 -15.25 -2.24
CA GLN A 248 6.90 -16.05 -1.02
C GLN A 248 6.36 -15.31 0.20
N ASP A 249 6.46 -14.00 0.22
CA ASP A 249 5.95 -13.16 1.31
C ASP A 249 4.49 -12.76 1.09
N ALA A 250 4.03 -12.73 -0.16
CA ALA A 250 2.68 -12.31 -0.50
C ALA A 250 1.64 -13.37 -0.09
N VAL A 251 0.52 -12.92 0.48
CA VAL A 251 -0.61 -13.80 0.82
C VAL A 251 -1.36 -14.22 -0.45
N VAL A 252 -1.47 -13.30 -1.41
CA VAL A 252 -2.17 -13.52 -2.69
C VAL A 252 -1.22 -13.18 -3.86
N PRO A 253 -0.18 -14.00 -4.12
CA PRO A 253 0.79 -13.73 -5.18
C PRO A 253 0.16 -13.73 -6.58
N GLU A 254 -1.01 -14.34 -6.77
CA GLU A 254 -1.74 -14.31 -8.03
C GLU A 254 -2.31 -12.95 -8.41
N PHE A 255 -2.44 -12.01 -7.44
CA PHE A 255 -2.95 -10.65 -7.67
C PHE A 255 -1.85 -9.72 -8.20
N THR A 256 -1.28 -10.08 -9.36
CA THR A 256 -0.27 -9.26 -10.05
C THR A 256 -0.88 -7.98 -10.66
N THR A 257 -0.04 -7.09 -11.16
CA THR A 257 -0.50 -5.87 -11.86
C THR A 257 -1.34 -6.22 -13.09
N GLU A 258 -0.94 -7.24 -13.86
CA GLU A 258 -1.66 -7.74 -15.03
C GLU A 258 -3.00 -8.34 -14.62
N LYS A 259 -3.01 -9.18 -13.57
CA LYS A 259 -4.23 -9.80 -13.04
C LYS A 259 -5.21 -8.76 -12.51
N ARG A 260 -4.71 -7.73 -11.82
CA ARG A 260 -5.52 -6.59 -11.40
C ARG A 260 -6.21 -5.92 -12.60
N ALA A 261 -5.50 -5.66 -13.69
CA ALA A 261 -6.07 -5.05 -14.90
C ALA A 261 -7.18 -5.92 -15.54
N GLU A 262 -7.08 -7.25 -15.41
CA GLU A 262 -8.08 -8.18 -15.93
C GLU A 262 -9.36 -8.21 -15.08
N ILE A 263 -9.23 -8.26 -13.76
CA ILE A 263 -10.37 -8.53 -12.84
C ILE A 263 -10.93 -7.30 -12.14
N VAL A 264 -10.19 -6.17 -12.08
CA VAL A 264 -10.70 -4.92 -11.49
C VAL A 264 -11.40 -4.10 -12.57
N LYS A 265 -12.73 -4.19 -12.58
CA LYS A 265 -13.57 -3.49 -13.56
C LYS A 265 -15.00 -3.36 -13.06
N ASP A 266 -15.70 -2.35 -13.55
CA ASP A 266 -17.13 -2.19 -13.32
C ASP A 266 -17.91 -2.98 -14.38
N ILE A 267 -18.80 -3.87 -13.95
CA ILE A 267 -19.65 -4.66 -14.85
C ILE A 267 -21.11 -4.57 -14.40
N PRO A 268 -22.05 -4.52 -15.34
CA PRO A 268 -23.47 -4.49 -14.97
C PRO A 268 -23.89 -5.82 -14.34
N ALA A 269 -24.70 -5.72 -13.28
CA ALA A 269 -25.28 -6.90 -12.64
C ALA A 269 -26.25 -7.62 -13.58
N PRO A 270 -26.27 -8.95 -13.58
CA PRO A 270 -27.23 -9.74 -14.36
C PRO A 270 -28.65 -9.56 -13.79
N PRO A 271 -29.69 -9.89 -14.56
CA PRO A 271 -31.08 -9.72 -14.11
C PRO A 271 -31.44 -10.59 -12.90
N PHE A 272 -30.82 -11.75 -12.78
CA PHE A 272 -31.00 -12.68 -11.66
C PHE A 272 -29.67 -13.07 -11.07
N PHE A 273 -29.52 -12.89 -9.77
CA PHE A 273 -28.32 -13.22 -9.01
C PHE A 273 -28.68 -13.40 -7.54
N ASP A 274 -27.89 -14.19 -6.84
CA ASP A 274 -27.88 -14.24 -5.39
C ASP A 274 -26.86 -13.22 -4.86
N SER A 275 -27.31 -12.39 -3.91
CA SER A 275 -26.48 -11.36 -3.28
C SER A 275 -25.88 -11.86 -1.97
N TYR A 276 -24.66 -11.47 -1.69
CA TYR A 276 -23.89 -11.87 -0.52
C TYR A 276 -23.32 -10.62 0.17
N VAL A 277 -23.33 -10.64 1.50
CA VAL A 277 -22.62 -9.65 2.31
C VAL A 277 -21.63 -10.39 3.20
N SER A 278 -20.40 -9.97 3.22
CA SER A 278 -19.37 -10.56 4.08
C SER A 278 -18.75 -9.49 4.95
N MET A 279 -18.60 -9.76 6.25
CA MET A 279 -18.04 -8.82 7.21
C MET A 279 -16.92 -9.45 8.03
N ASP A 280 -15.83 -8.71 8.18
CA ASP A 280 -14.82 -8.97 9.20
C ASP A 280 -14.80 -7.86 10.24
N ILE A 281 -14.87 -8.23 11.51
CA ILE A 281 -15.05 -7.29 12.63
C ILE A 281 -13.71 -7.04 13.30
N GLY A 282 -13.09 -5.92 13.01
CA GLY A 282 -11.87 -5.45 13.67
C GLY A 282 -12.16 -4.70 14.96
N GLY A 283 -11.80 -5.25 16.11
CA GLY A 283 -12.06 -4.61 17.41
C GLY A 283 -11.22 -3.34 17.68
N ARG A 284 -10.05 -3.24 17.10
CA ARG A 284 -9.12 -2.09 17.18
C ARG A 284 -8.73 -1.53 15.82
N ASP A 285 -8.88 -2.33 14.79
CA ASP A 285 -8.50 -2.02 13.41
C ASP A 285 -9.71 -1.60 12.58
N PHE A 286 -9.90 -2.16 11.42
CA PHE A 286 -11.04 -1.84 10.57
C PHE A 286 -12.15 -2.89 10.72
N THR A 287 -13.41 -2.45 10.74
CA THR A 287 -14.52 -3.33 10.40
C THR A 287 -14.83 -3.14 8.92
N VAL A 288 -14.74 -4.20 8.15
CA VAL A 288 -14.95 -4.16 6.70
C VAL A 288 -16.15 -5.01 6.33
N VAL A 289 -17.04 -4.42 5.52
CA VAL A 289 -18.19 -5.11 4.96
C VAL A 289 -18.09 -5.09 3.44
N LEU A 290 -18.09 -6.26 2.81
CA LEU A 290 -18.08 -6.43 1.37
C LEU A 290 -19.47 -6.80 0.87
N PHE A 291 -19.88 -6.18 -0.22
CA PHE A 291 -21.15 -6.44 -0.91
C PHE A 291 -20.85 -7.10 -2.24
N ALA A 292 -21.42 -8.26 -2.48
CA ALA A 292 -21.12 -9.05 -3.65
C ALA A 292 -22.34 -9.78 -4.19
N TYR A 293 -22.24 -10.25 -5.43
CA TYR A 293 -23.21 -11.18 -6.00
C TYR A 293 -22.50 -12.27 -6.81
N TYR A 294 -23.18 -13.38 -7.00
CA TYR A 294 -22.73 -14.45 -7.85
C TYR A 294 -23.46 -14.42 -9.19
N ASP A 295 -22.69 -14.18 -10.29
CA ASP A 295 -23.19 -14.31 -11.67
C ASP A 295 -23.11 -15.78 -12.08
N PHE A 296 -24.23 -16.48 -11.99
CA PHE A 296 -24.30 -17.91 -12.28
C PHE A 296 -23.94 -18.25 -13.73
N LEU A 297 -24.35 -17.42 -14.70
CA LEU A 297 -24.07 -17.68 -16.12
C LEU A 297 -22.61 -17.56 -16.48
N LYS A 298 -21.90 -16.64 -15.83
CA LYS A 298 -20.45 -16.46 -16.03
C LYS A 298 -19.62 -17.24 -15.02
N ALA A 299 -20.26 -17.90 -14.07
CA ALA A 299 -19.62 -18.58 -12.95
C ALA A 299 -18.61 -17.68 -12.20
N THR A 300 -18.98 -16.40 -11.99
CA THR A 300 -18.09 -15.36 -11.48
C THR A 300 -18.69 -14.69 -10.25
N VAL A 301 -17.90 -14.56 -9.18
CA VAL A 301 -18.26 -13.75 -8.01
C VAL A 301 -17.83 -12.30 -8.29
N VAL A 302 -18.74 -11.37 -8.09
CA VAL A 302 -18.51 -9.94 -8.30
C VAL A 302 -18.60 -9.23 -6.97
N VAL A 303 -17.48 -8.65 -6.51
CA VAL A 303 -17.46 -7.76 -5.36
C VAL A 303 -17.79 -6.36 -5.85
N GLU A 304 -18.99 -5.89 -5.50
CA GLU A 304 -19.59 -4.70 -6.10
C GLU A 304 -19.26 -3.42 -5.34
N ASP A 305 -19.19 -3.51 -4.02
CA ASP A 305 -18.89 -2.34 -3.17
C ASP A 305 -18.34 -2.79 -1.80
N GLU A 306 -17.78 -1.84 -1.04
CA GLU A 306 -17.29 -2.04 0.31
C GLU A 306 -17.74 -0.93 1.26
N LEU A 307 -17.81 -1.24 2.57
CA LEU A 307 -17.84 -0.27 3.65
C LEU A 307 -16.66 -0.54 4.57
N VAL A 308 -15.98 0.52 4.95
CA VAL A 308 -14.81 0.45 5.83
C VAL A 308 -15.02 1.40 6.99
N PHE A 309 -15.02 0.86 8.19
CA PHE A 309 -15.17 1.61 9.42
C PHE A 309 -13.87 1.56 10.20
N LYS A 310 -13.36 2.71 10.63
CA LYS A 310 -12.09 2.84 11.36
C LYS A 310 -12.34 3.07 12.85
N GLY A 311 -11.69 2.29 13.70
CA GLY A 311 -11.73 2.45 15.15
C GLY A 311 -13.02 1.94 15.81
N LYS A 312 -13.34 2.51 16.99
CA LYS A 312 -14.54 2.13 17.75
C LYS A 312 -15.78 2.77 17.14
N ILE A 313 -16.62 1.95 16.54
CA ILE A 313 -17.85 2.38 15.87
C ILE A 313 -19.05 1.78 16.59
N LEU A 314 -20.15 2.53 16.62
CA LEU A 314 -21.40 2.06 17.17
C LEU A 314 -22.06 1.04 16.22
N THR A 315 -22.74 0.07 16.78
CA THR A 315 -23.48 -0.94 16.01
C THR A 315 -24.52 -0.29 15.09
N ASP A 316 -25.14 0.80 15.54
CA ASP A 316 -26.14 1.55 14.77
C ASP A 316 -25.54 2.14 13.47
N ASP A 317 -24.31 2.64 13.51
CA ASP A 317 -23.62 3.19 12.33
C ASP A 317 -23.33 2.09 11.30
N ILE A 318 -22.89 0.93 11.79
CA ILE A 318 -22.64 -0.24 10.93
C ILE A 318 -23.98 -0.69 10.29
N ALA A 319 -25.04 -0.81 11.08
CA ALA A 319 -26.34 -1.23 10.61
C ALA A 319 -26.93 -0.29 9.57
N ASN A 320 -26.86 1.01 9.81
CA ASN A 320 -27.35 2.03 8.88
C ASN A 320 -26.54 2.01 7.58
N GLY A 321 -25.21 1.94 7.67
CA GLY A 321 -24.35 1.84 6.48
C GLY A 321 -24.66 0.59 5.65
N ILE A 322 -24.88 -0.57 6.27
CA ILE A 322 -25.26 -1.80 5.56
C ILE A 322 -26.60 -1.62 4.86
N LYS A 323 -27.64 -1.14 5.55
CA LYS A 323 -29.00 -0.93 4.96
C LYS A 323 -28.98 0.05 3.80
N GLU A 324 -28.29 1.17 3.95
CA GLU A 324 -28.15 2.16 2.88
C GLU A 324 -27.44 1.59 1.65
N LYS A 325 -26.37 0.82 1.88
CA LYS A 325 -25.61 0.21 0.79
C LYS A 325 -26.41 -0.88 0.08
N GLU A 326 -27.09 -1.77 0.82
CA GLU A 326 -27.97 -2.79 0.27
C GLU A 326 -29.11 -2.16 -0.55
N ALA A 327 -29.74 -1.11 -0.04
CA ALA A 327 -30.80 -0.38 -0.75
C ALA A 327 -30.26 0.25 -2.05
N LYS A 328 -29.09 0.85 -2.01
CA LYS A 328 -28.46 1.46 -3.18
C LYS A 328 -28.11 0.45 -4.27
N LEU A 329 -27.58 -0.70 -3.88
CA LEU A 329 -27.08 -1.70 -4.81
C LEU A 329 -28.20 -2.60 -5.36
N TRP A 330 -29.18 -2.97 -4.52
CA TRP A 330 -30.09 -4.07 -4.85
C TRP A 330 -31.57 -3.69 -4.84
N THR A 331 -31.90 -2.40 -4.88
CA THR A 331 -33.30 -1.97 -5.14
C THR A 331 -33.57 -2.10 -6.63
N THR A 332 -34.66 -2.80 -6.95
CA THR A 332 -35.13 -2.99 -8.33
C THR A 332 -35.63 -1.67 -8.91
N ARG A 333 -35.80 -1.62 -10.24
CA ARG A 333 -36.43 -0.46 -10.91
C ARG A 333 -37.85 -0.18 -10.44
N ALA A 334 -38.53 -1.17 -9.89
CA ALA A 334 -39.85 -1.04 -9.30
C ALA A 334 -39.84 -0.49 -7.86
N GLY A 335 -38.64 -0.21 -7.29
CA GLY A 335 -38.48 0.30 -5.94
C GLY A 335 -38.46 -0.79 -4.86
N GLU A 336 -38.45 -2.06 -5.23
CA GLU A 336 -38.42 -3.17 -4.29
C GLU A 336 -36.99 -3.56 -3.96
N LEU A 337 -36.65 -3.68 -2.66
CA LEU A 337 -35.36 -4.20 -2.22
C LEU A 337 -35.31 -5.71 -2.40
N LYS A 338 -34.36 -6.21 -3.19
CA LYS A 338 -34.06 -7.65 -3.27
C LYS A 338 -33.54 -8.14 -1.93
N PRO A 339 -34.08 -9.24 -1.37
CA PRO A 339 -33.53 -9.79 -0.16
C PRO A 339 -32.11 -10.28 -0.36
N VAL A 340 -31.25 -10.04 0.63
CA VAL A 340 -29.89 -10.58 0.62
C VAL A 340 -29.97 -12.08 0.83
N HIS A 341 -29.30 -12.82 -0.07
CA HIS A 341 -29.30 -14.28 -0.02
C HIS A 341 -28.58 -14.80 1.23
N LEU A 342 -27.37 -14.27 1.50
CA LEU A 342 -26.58 -14.70 2.64
C LEU A 342 -25.70 -13.57 3.16
N ARG A 343 -25.73 -13.35 4.47
CA ARG A 343 -24.75 -12.50 5.17
C ARG A 343 -23.87 -13.39 6.04
N VAL A 344 -22.55 -13.27 5.88
CA VAL A 344 -21.57 -14.05 6.63
C VAL A 344 -20.60 -13.13 7.39
N SER A 345 -20.21 -13.55 8.57
CA SER A 345 -19.20 -12.86 9.38
C SER A 345 -18.41 -13.85 10.21
N ASP A 346 -17.30 -13.40 10.78
CA ASP A 346 -16.71 -14.15 11.87
C ASP A 346 -17.57 -14.07 13.13
N ASN A 347 -17.26 -14.86 14.13
CA ASN A 347 -17.99 -14.93 15.41
C ASN A 347 -17.21 -14.27 16.57
N ASN A 348 -16.19 -13.46 16.29
CA ASN A 348 -15.33 -12.89 17.33
C ASN A 348 -16.05 -11.87 18.22
N ASN A 349 -17.08 -11.18 17.70
CA ASN A 349 -17.85 -10.20 18.44
C ASN A 349 -19.34 -10.55 18.47
N VAL A 350 -19.67 -11.52 19.31
CA VAL A 350 -21.07 -12.03 19.47
C VAL A 350 -22.03 -10.91 19.91
N ILE A 351 -21.56 -9.94 20.71
CA ILE A 351 -22.41 -8.84 21.19
C ILE A 351 -22.84 -7.98 20.02
N LEU A 352 -21.93 -7.57 19.16
CA LEU A 352 -22.22 -6.78 17.97
C LEU A 352 -23.15 -7.54 17.00
N LEU A 353 -22.90 -8.81 16.76
CA LEU A 353 -23.75 -9.63 15.90
C LEU A 353 -25.17 -9.79 16.45
N ASN A 354 -25.32 -9.96 17.76
CA ASN A 354 -26.61 -10.00 18.42
C ASN A 354 -27.34 -8.66 18.31
N ASP A 355 -26.66 -7.54 18.53
CA ASP A 355 -27.26 -6.21 18.37
C ASP A 355 -27.72 -5.96 16.93
N LEU A 356 -26.92 -6.33 15.92
CA LEU A 356 -27.32 -6.26 14.51
C LEU A 356 -28.57 -7.10 14.24
N SER A 357 -28.68 -8.30 14.80
CA SER A 357 -29.80 -9.19 14.63
C SER A 357 -31.06 -8.66 15.33
N TYR A 358 -30.96 -8.40 16.64
CA TYR A 358 -32.17 -8.07 17.46
C TYR A 358 -32.68 -6.65 17.24
N LYS A 359 -31.77 -5.66 17.16
CA LYS A 359 -32.20 -4.25 17.01
C LYS A 359 -32.44 -3.87 15.56
N HIS A 360 -31.62 -4.38 14.65
CA HIS A 360 -31.60 -3.92 13.26
C HIS A 360 -32.14 -4.93 12.26
N GLN A 361 -32.42 -6.16 12.69
CA GLN A 361 -32.88 -7.28 11.84
C GLN A 361 -31.89 -7.63 10.72
N ILE A 362 -30.61 -7.44 10.98
CA ILE A 362 -29.51 -7.82 10.09
C ILE A 362 -28.87 -9.07 10.64
N ASN A 363 -29.20 -10.23 10.04
CA ASN A 363 -28.69 -11.52 10.50
C ASN A 363 -27.46 -11.91 9.74
N PHE A 364 -26.33 -12.12 10.46
CA PHE A 364 -25.12 -12.70 9.93
C PHE A 364 -24.98 -14.17 10.38
N VAL A 365 -24.62 -15.03 9.45
CA VAL A 365 -24.30 -16.43 9.73
C VAL A 365 -22.79 -16.51 10.03
N PRO A 366 -22.38 -17.14 11.13
CA PRO A 366 -20.97 -17.35 11.43
C PRO A 366 -20.29 -18.19 10.35
N THR A 367 -19.16 -17.73 9.84
CA THR A 367 -18.32 -18.52 8.94
C THR A 367 -17.42 -19.49 9.75
N LEU A 368 -17.16 -20.66 9.19
CA LEU A 368 -16.19 -21.60 9.78
C LEU A 368 -14.79 -21.01 9.63
N LYS A 369 -13.99 -21.09 10.70
CA LYS A 369 -12.57 -20.64 10.70
C LYS A 369 -11.56 -21.78 10.62
N ASP A 370 -12.03 -23.00 10.46
CA ASP A 370 -11.19 -24.17 10.20
C ASP A 370 -10.58 -24.10 8.79
N ASN A 371 -9.42 -24.70 8.60
CA ASN A 371 -8.76 -24.78 7.29
C ASN A 371 -8.64 -23.42 6.55
N VAL A 372 -8.14 -22.41 7.24
CA VAL A 372 -7.92 -21.06 6.65
C VAL A 372 -7.09 -21.13 5.37
N ASP A 373 -6.09 -22.00 5.34
CA ASP A 373 -5.23 -22.22 4.16
C ASP A 373 -6.04 -22.74 2.96
N ALA A 374 -6.98 -23.65 3.19
CA ALA A 374 -7.84 -24.17 2.12
C ALA A 374 -8.80 -23.08 1.59
N ALA A 375 -9.37 -22.26 2.48
CA ALA A 375 -10.25 -21.15 2.11
C ALA A 375 -9.48 -20.06 1.32
N LEU A 376 -8.27 -19.73 1.77
CA LEU A 376 -7.40 -18.81 1.05
C LEU A 376 -7.00 -19.37 -0.30
N ASN A 377 -6.59 -20.65 -0.39
CA ASN A 377 -6.25 -21.28 -1.66
C ASN A 377 -7.45 -21.30 -2.63
N HIS A 378 -8.66 -21.49 -2.13
CA HIS A 378 -9.87 -21.38 -2.94
C HIS A 378 -10.05 -19.96 -3.52
N ALA A 379 -9.92 -18.92 -2.68
CA ALA A 379 -9.97 -17.53 -3.12
C ALA A 379 -8.88 -17.21 -4.17
N ARG A 380 -7.64 -17.68 -3.94
CA ARG A 380 -6.52 -17.56 -4.90
C ARG A 380 -6.82 -18.23 -6.24
N GLN A 381 -7.43 -19.41 -6.23
CA GLN A 381 -7.82 -20.10 -7.45
C GLN A 381 -8.93 -19.36 -8.22
N LEU A 382 -9.89 -18.76 -7.54
CA LEU A 382 -10.90 -17.92 -8.17
C LEU A 382 -10.28 -16.68 -8.85
N ILE A 383 -9.28 -16.06 -8.22
CA ILE A 383 -8.51 -14.95 -8.80
C ILE A 383 -7.73 -15.45 -10.03
N LYS A 384 -6.98 -16.53 -9.89
CA LYS A 384 -6.15 -17.10 -10.97
C LYS A 384 -6.99 -17.45 -12.21
N SER A 385 -8.18 -17.99 -12.01
CA SER A 385 -9.08 -18.44 -13.08
C SER A 385 -10.04 -17.36 -13.62
N ASN A 386 -9.87 -16.09 -13.23
CA ASN A 386 -10.75 -14.97 -13.61
C ASN A 386 -12.22 -15.17 -13.18
N ARG A 387 -12.47 -15.95 -12.13
CA ARG A 387 -13.81 -16.17 -11.57
C ARG A 387 -14.17 -15.18 -10.47
N ILE A 388 -13.36 -14.14 -10.31
CA ILE A 388 -13.60 -12.98 -9.44
C ILE A 388 -13.56 -11.71 -10.31
N VAL A 389 -14.49 -10.82 -10.08
CA VAL A 389 -14.43 -9.43 -10.55
C VAL A 389 -14.60 -8.52 -9.35
N ILE A 390 -13.77 -7.49 -9.27
CA ILE A 390 -13.79 -6.52 -8.17
C ILE A 390 -14.07 -5.14 -8.76
N ASN A 391 -15.10 -4.47 -8.25
CA ASN A 391 -15.38 -3.11 -8.68
C ASN A 391 -14.27 -2.17 -8.23
N PRO A 392 -13.82 -1.21 -9.04
CA PRO A 392 -12.82 -0.20 -8.65
C PRO A 392 -13.16 0.57 -7.37
N ARG A 393 -14.42 0.62 -6.96
CA ARG A 393 -14.87 1.23 -5.70
C ARG A 393 -14.34 0.50 -4.45
N CYS A 394 -14.02 -0.78 -4.57
CA CYS A 394 -13.48 -1.60 -3.49
C CYS A 394 -11.96 -1.34 -3.31
N SER A 395 -11.60 -0.09 -3.04
CA SER A 395 -10.20 0.35 -2.98
C SER A 395 -9.41 -0.31 -1.86
N THR A 396 -10.06 -0.54 -0.70
CA THR A 396 -9.44 -1.20 0.46
C THR A 396 -9.19 -2.68 0.18
N LEU A 397 -10.16 -3.38 -0.40
CA LEU A 397 -9.97 -4.79 -0.78
C LEU A 397 -8.84 -4.94 -1.82
N ILE A 398 -8.83 -4.08 -2.84
CA ILE A 398 -7.78 -4.07 -3.88
C ILE A 398 -6.40 -3.85 -3.25
N SER A 399 -6.32 -2.92 -2.29
CA SER A 399 -5.09 -2.63 -1.56
C SER A 399 -4.64 -3.81 -0.71
N HIS A 400 -5.56 -4.42 0.05
CA HIS A 400 -5.26 -5.58 0.88
C HIS A 400 -4.86 -6.82 0.07
N LEU A 401 -5.48 -7.05 -1.09
CA LEU A 401 -5.08 -8.14 -2.00
C LEU A 401 -3.67 -7.96 -2.53
N LYS A 402 -3.28 -6.70 -2.81
CA LYS A 402 -1.94 -6.38 -3.32
C LYS A 402 -0.88 -6.41 -2.23
N GLY A 403 -1.22 -5.94 -1.01
CA GLY A 403 -0.26 -5.61 0.03
C GLY A 403 -0.13 -6.64 1.14
N ALA A 404 -1.05 -7.60 1.22
CA ALA A 404 -1.04 -8.58 2.31
C ALA A 404 0.19 -9.48 2.23
N ILE A 405 0.95 -9.51 3.33
CA ILE A 405 2.12 -10.35 3.50
C ILE A 405 1.99 -11.24 4.74
N TRP A 406 2.65 -12.40 4.70
CA TRP A 406 2.70 -13.29 5.84
C TRP A 406 3.63 -12.77 6.93
N LYS A 407 3.29 -13.03 8.20
CA LYS A 407 4.30 -13.01 9.28
C LYS A 407 5.39 -14.05 9.00
N LYS A 408 6.57 -13.86 9.61
CA LYS A 408 7.67 -14.83 9.52
C LYS A 408 7.27 -16.28 9.89
N SER A 409 6.22 -16.44 10.68
CA SER A 409 5.65 -17.76 11.03
C SER A 409 4.90 -18.42 9.88
N GLY A 410 4.52 -17.70 8.83
CA GLY A 410 3.72 -18.19 7.71
C GLY A 410 2.28 -18.56 8.05
N LYS A 411 1.81 -18.31 9.29
CA LYS A 411 0.49 -18.74 9.77
C LYS A 411 -0.50 -17.60 9.96
N GLU A 412 -0.02 -16.37 10.05
CA GLU A 412 -0.82 -15.19 10.27
C GLU A 412 -0.40 -14.08 9.31
N PHE A 413 -1.33 -13.21 8.96
CA PHE A 413 -1.01 -12.02 8.20
C PHE A 413 -0.14 -11.08 9.03
N ALA A 414 0.82 -10.44 8.39
CA ALA A 414 1.58 -9.38 9.04
C ALA A 414 0.63 -8.21 9.33
N ARG A 415 0.80 -7.58 10.49
CA ARG A 415 0.05 -6.37 10.80
C ARG A 415 0.73 -5.16 10.15
N SER A 416 -0.05 -4.35 9.46
CA SER A 416 0.37 -3.04 8.96
C SER A 416 -0.21 -1.94 9.85
N ALA A 417 0.54 -0.86 10.08
CA ALA A 417 0.04 0.30 10.80
C ALA A 417 -1.11 1.01 10.04
N ASP A 418 -1.05 0.98 8.70
CA ASP A 418 -2.02 1.64 7.83
C ASP A 418 -3.25 0.78 7.51
N PHE A 419 -3.09 -0.54 7.47
CA PHE A 419 -4.12 -1.49 7.01
C PHE A 419 -4.57 -2.50 8.09
N GLY A 420 -4.09 -2.36 9.31
CA GLY A 420 -4.45 -3.27 10.40
C GLY A 420 -4.04 -4.72 10.10
N HIS A 421 -4.99 -5.65 10.24
CA HIS A 421 -4.81 -7.08 9.99
C HIS A 421 -5.24 -7.54 8.59
N TYR A 422 -5.41 -6.62 7.64
CA TYR A 422 -5.98 -6.90 6.32
C TYR A 422 -7.41 -7.43 6.37
N ASP A 423 -8.25 -6.74 7.16
CA ASP A 423 -9.63 -7.14 7.45
C ASP A 423 -10.49 -7.29 6.17
N ALA A 424 -10.24 -6.48 5.12
CA ALA A 424 -10.92 -6.64 3.84
C ALA A 424 -10.55 -7.97 3.14
N LEU A 425 -9.31 -8.44 3.28
CA LEU A 425 -8.89 -9.74 2.76
C LEU A 425 -9.56 -10.88 3.56
N SER A 426 -9.69 -10.75 4.87
CA SER A 426 -10.40 -11.71 5.71
C SER A 426 -11.87 -11.80 5.31
N ALA A 427 -12.55 -10.66 5.18
CA ALA A 427 -13.93 -10.60 4.69
C ALA A 427 -14.08 -11.23 3.29
N PHE A 428 -13.11 -11.02 2.40
CA PHE A 428 -13.09 -11.62 1.07
C PHE A 428 -12.93 -13.15 1.11
N ILE A 429 -12.09 -13.67 1.99
CA ILE A 429 -11.94 -15.13 2.19
C ILE A 429 -13.26 -15.73 2.72
N TYR A 430 -13.93 -15.05 3.67
CA TYR A 430 -15.23 -15.49 4.18
C TYR A 430 -16.28 -15.49 3.07
N LEU A 431 -16.31 -14.47 2.23
CA LEU A 431 -17.18 -14.39 1.06
C LEU A 431 -16.96 -15.61 0.14
N CYS A 432 -15.74 -15.80 -0.35
CA CYS A 432 -15.38 -16.86 -1.29
C CYS A 432 -15.74 -18.26 -0.76
N ARG A 433 -15.59 -18.47 0.56
CA ARG A 433 -15.91 -19.74 1.23
C ARG A 433 -17.40 -20.06 1.26
N ASN A 434 -18.25 -19.03 1.34
CA ASN A 434 -19.67 -19.19 1.60
C ASN A 434 -20.57 -18.93 0.37
N VAL A 435 -20.02 -18.62 -0.79
CA VAL A 435 -20.77 -18.53 -2.03
C VAL A 435 -21.20 -19.92 -2.48
N ASP A 436 -22.51 -20.08 -2.74
CA ASP A 436 -23.03 -21.31 -3.35
C ASP A 436 -22.91 -21.24 -4.88
N PHE A 437 -21.91 -21.93 -5.41
CA PHE A 437 -21.62 -21.97 -6.84
C PHE A 437 -22.56 -22.89 -7.64
N THR A 438 -23.43 -23.63 -6.95
CA THR A 438 -24.33 -24.62 -7.58
C THR A 438 -25.73 -24.08 -7.79
N LYS A 439 -26.13 -23.08 -7.03
CA LYS A 439 -27.49 -22.52 -7.05
C LYS A 439 -27.72 -21.66 -8.29
N ASN A 440 -28.71 -22.04 -9.09
CA ASN A 440 -29.14 -21.27 -10.25
C ASN A 440 -30.29 -20.31 -9.87
N PRO A 441 -30.10 -18.98 -9.86
CA PRO A 441 -31.13 -18.01 -9.56
C PRO A 441 -32.08 -17.71 -10.71
N TYR A 442 -31.83 -18.27 -11.89
CA TYR A 442 -32.63 -18.00 -13.09
C TYR A 442 -33.93 -18.84 -13.08
N PRO A 443 -35.05 -18.24 -13.49
CA PRO A 443 -36.27 -18.98 -13.68
C PRO A 443 -36.08 -20.13 -14.68
N ALA A 444 -36.77 -21.27 -14.45
CA ALA A 444 -36.60 -22.45 -15.27
C ALA A 444 -36.81 -22.21 -16.79
N ASN A 445 -37.63 -21.21 -17.14
CA ASN A 445 -37.93 -20.88 -18.55
C ASN A 445 -37.15 -19.69 -19.11
N TYR A 446 -36.15 -19.16 -18.40
CA TYR A 446 -35.44 -17.94 -18.79
C TYR A 446 -34.76 -18.05 -20.17
N ASN A 447 -34.14 -19.18 -20.46
CA ASN A 447 -33.47 -19.41 -21.74
C ASN A 447 -34.43 -19.83 -22.89
N MET A 448 -35.67 -20.23 -22.60
CA MET A 448 -36.61 -20.63 -23.63
C MET A 448 -37.19 -19.44 -24.39
N SER A 449 -37.42 -18.30 -23.70
CA SER A 449 -37.98 -17.09 -24.34
C SER A 449 -36.94 -16.40 -25.23
N SER A 450 -35.67 -16.34 -24.83
CA SER A 450 -34.60 -15.74 -25.64
C SER A 450 -34.21 -16.60 -26.82
N ALA A 451 -34.23 -17.93 -26.69
CA ALA A 451 -34.10 -18.84 -27.82
C ALA A 451 -35.29 -18.71 -28.81
N MET A 452 -36.51 -18.56 -28.28
CA MET A 452 -37.69 -18.33 -29.15
C MET A 452 -37.66 -16.95 -29.83
N GLU A 453 -37.12 -15.89 -29.22
CA GLU A 453 -36.95 -14.59 -29.87
C GLU A 453 -35.84 -14.63 -30.93
N PHE A 454 -34.77 -15.39 -30.70
CA PHE A 454 -33.72 -15.62 -31.70
C PHE A 454 -34.30 -16.34 -32.93
N PHE A 455 -35.10 -17.38 -32.73
CA PHE A 455 -35.76 -18.10 -33.82
C PHE A 455 -36.89 -17.30 -34.49
N LYS A 456 -37.57 -16.35 -33.77
CA LYS A 456 -38.58 -15.47 -34.40
C LYS A 456 -37.99 -14.38 -35.29
N LYS A 457 -36.71 -13.95 -35.03
CA LYS A 457 -36.01 -13.00 -35.92
C LYS A 457 -35.51 -13.63 -37.20
N GLU A 458 -35.37 -14.95 -37.27
CA GLU A 458 -34.91 -15.67 -38.48
C GLU A 458 -36.01 -16.09 -39.41
N ASP A 459 -37.28 -16.07 -39.00
CA ASP A 459 -38.41 -16.40 -39.89
C ASP A 459 -38.63 -15.38 -41.05
N GLY A 460 -37.86 -14.28 -41.10
CA GLY A 460 -37.85 -13.29 -42.18
C GLY A 460 -36.83 -13.56 -43.30
N LYS A 461 -35.85 -14.45 -43.10
CA LYS A 461 -34.90 -14.88 -44.16
C LYS A 461 -34.50 -16.34 -43.94
N LYS A 462 -34.95 -17.23 -44.83
CA LYS A 462 -34.53 -18.63 -44.87
C LYS A 462 -33.05 -18.72 -45.28
N GLU A 463 -32.13 -18.54 -44.37
CA GLU A 463 -30.77 -19.04 -44.54
C GLU A 463 -30.69 -20.46 -43.95
N GLN A 464 -30.25 -21.40 -44.75
CA GLN A 464 -30.02 -22.78 -44.30
C GLN A 464 -28.84 -22.80 -43.31
N PRO A 465 -28.90 -23.61 -42.23
CA PRO A 465 -27.84 -23.71 -41.26
C PRO A 465 -26.50 -24.09 -41.92
N LYS A 466 -25.48 -23.26 -41.70
CA LYS A 466 -24.17 -23.34 -42.37
C LYS A 466 -23.23 -24.40 -41.76
N THR A 467 -23.49 -24.86 -40.52
CA THR A 467 -22.65 -25.85 -39.86
C THR A 467 -23.38 -27.13 -39.48
N GLN A 468 -22.68 -28.24 -39.37
CA GLN A 468 -23.19 -29.54 -38.97
C GLN A 468 -23.78 -29.51 -37.52
N LEU A 469 -23.20 -28.68 -36.66
CA LEU A 469 -23.65 -28.47 -35.30
C LEU A 469 -25.03 -27.77 -35.24
N GLU A 470 -25.23 -26.74 -36.06
CA GLU A 470 -26.50 -26.02 -36.19
C GLU A 470 -27.63 -26.92 -36.69
N ARG A 471 -27.34 -27.78 -37.66
CA ARG A 471 -28.29 -28.79 -38.16
C ARG A 471 -28.69 -29.79 -37.08
N THR A 472 -27.74 -30.24 -36.28
CA THR A 472 -27.97 -31.19 -35.19
C THR A 472 -28.84 -30.54 -34.09
N LEU A 473 -28.58 -29.28 -33.72
CA LEU A 473 -29.37 -28.52 -32.75
C LEU A 473 -30.80 -28.27 -33.24
N VAL A 474 -30.99 -27.85 -34.49
CA VAL A 474 -32.31 -27.63 -35.06
C VAL A 474 -33.13 -28.94 -35.09
N ASN A 475 -32.51 -30.08 -35.43
CA ASN A 475 -33.17 -31.37 -35.42
C ASN A 475 -33.51 -31.87 -34.00
N ALA A 476 -32.64 -31.65 -33.03
CA ALA A 476 -32.89 -32.00 -31.62
C ALA A 476 -34.06 -31.22 -31.04
N PHE A 477 -34.15 -29.93 -31.31
CA PHE A 477 -35.26 -29.08 -30.83
C PHE A 477 -36.58 -29.26 -31.58
N SER A 478 -36.56 -29.60 -32.87
CA SER A 478 -37.75 -29.92 -33.62
C SER A 478 -38.38 -31.25 -33.17
N GLY A 479 -37.55 -32.19 -32.67
CA GLY A 479 -38.02 -33.44 -32.04
C GLY A 479 -38.79 -33.24 -30.72
N LEU A 480 -38.39 -32.26 -29.93
CA LEU A 480 -39.06 -31.92 -28.65
C LEU A 480 -40.46 -31.34 -28.83
N LYS A 481 -40.72 -30.58 -29.89
CA LYS A 481 -42.04 -30.05 -30.20
C LYS A 481 -43.08 -31.16 -30.55
N ARG A 482 -42.63 -32.29 -31.10
CA ARG A 482 -43.54 -33.40 -31.45
C ARG A 482 -43.95 -34.28 -30.23
N ASN A 483 -43.13 -34.32 -29.19
CA ASN A 483 -43.41 -35.17 -28.02
C ASN A 483 -44.33 -34.51 -26.97
N ASN A 484 -44.42 -33.18 -26.94
CA ASN A 484 -45.31 -32.49 -26.00
C ASN A 484 -46.77 -32.36 -26.47
N LEU A 485 -47.05 -32.64 -27.78
CA LEU A 485 -48.43 -32.66 -28.31
C LEU A 485 -49.11 -34.04 -28.17
N ARG A 486 -48.41 -35.07 -27.68
CA ARG A 486 -49.01 -36.43 -27.46
C ARG A 486 -49.24 -36.80 -26.01
N ARG A 487 -49.16 -35.87 -25.05
CA ARG A 487 -49.38 -36.16 -23.63
C ARG A 487 -50.62 -35.46 -23.05
N ASN A 488 -51.49 -34.87 -23.88
CA ASN A 488 -52.80 -34.38 -23.44
C ASN A 488 -53.88 -35.02 -24.36
N PHE A 489 -54.12 -36.30 -24.12
CA PHE A 489 -55.39 -37.00 -24.34
C PHE A 489 -55.42 -38.18 -23.40
#